data_bfeb6353f09f8b6bbc7ac1dee4ecc04d
#
_entry.id   bfeb6353f09f8b6bbc7ac1dee4ecc04d
#
_cell.length_a   1.000
_cell.length_b   1.000
_cell.length_c   1.000
_cell.angle_alpha   90.00
_cell.angle_beta   90.00
_cell.angle_gamma   90.00
#
_symmetry.space_group_name_H-M   'P 1'
#
loop_
_entity.id
_entity.type
_entity.pdbx_description
1 polymer ?
#
loop_
_entity_poly.entity_id
_entity_poly.type
_entity_poly.pdbx_seq_one_letter_code
_entity_poly.pdbx_strand_id
1 'polypeptide(L)'
;MKITLAQLNPKVGDIKGNISKLISIRNDLSKDVDIIVVPELYVTGYPIDDLVLRNDFLELVENKISDLARLTNDGKAAIILGSPRKDEDKIRNSVFVLDQGKIL
;
A
#
# COMPACT_ATOMS: atom_id res chain seq x y z
N MET A 1 -12.93 9.02 15.79
CA MET A 1 -12.06 8.57 14.68
C MET A 1 -12.91 8.00 13.55
N LYS A 2 -12.64 8.40 12.33
CA LYS A 2 -13.38 7.93 11.16
C LYS A 2 -12.48 7.10 10.26
N ILE A 3 -12.86 5.85 10.00
CA ILE A 3 -12.08 4.89 9.23
C ILE A 3 -12.84 4.51 7.97
N THR A 4 -12.18 4.55 6.83
CA THR A 4 -12.75 4.08 5.56
C THR A 4 -12.14 2.73 5.22
N LEU A 5 -12.99 1.73 5.00
CA LEU A 5 -12.58 0.42 4.52
C LEU A 5 -12.77 0.41 3.00
N ALA A 6 -11.68 0.39 2.27
CA ALA A 6 -11.71 0.41 0.82
C ALA A 6 -11.58 -1.01 0.27
N GLN A 7 -12.69 -1.61 -0.15
CA GLN A 7 -12.69 -2.94 -0.75
C GLN A 7 -12.42 -2.81 -2.25
N LEU A 8 -11.14 -2.77 -2.57
CA LEU A 8 -10.68 -2.60 -3.94
C LEU A 8 -10.20 -3.92 -4.51
N ASN A 9 -10.34 -4.09 -5.83
CA ASN A 9 -9.81 -5.24 -6.55
C ASN A 9 -8.47 -4.87 -7.16
N PRO A 10 -7.34 -5.22 -6.53
CA PRO A 10 -6.05 -4.95 -7.12
C PRO A 10 -5.81 -5.89 -8.31
N LYS A 11 -5.06 -5.40 -9.29
CA LYS A 11 -4.62 -6.23 -10.41
C LYS A 11 -3.28 -6.86 -10.06
N VAL A 12 -3.18 -8.18 -10.19
CA VAL A 12 -1.97 -8.93 -9.85
C VAL A 12 -0.79 -8.43 -10.67
N GLY A 13 0.30 -8.08 -9.99
CA GLY A 13 1.53 -7.61 -10.61
C GLY A 13 1.52 -6.15 -11.06
N ASP A 14 0.38 -5.47 -11.04
CA ASP A 14 0.27 -4.08 -11.47
C ASP A 14 0.43 -3.12 -10.28
N ILE A 15 1.65 -3.04 -9.76
CA ILE A 15 1.96 -2.22 -8.58
C ILE A 15 1.58 -0.76 -8.82
N LYS A 16 2.02 -0.21 -9.95
CA LYS A 16 1.78 1.18 -10.29
C LYS A 16 0.28 1.49 -10.38
N GLY A 17 -0.49 0.64 -11.04
CA GLY A 17 -1.93 0.80 -11.18
C GLY A 17 -2.66 0.68 -9.85
N ASN A 18 -2.26 -0.29 -9.02
CA ASN A 18 -2.85 -0.49 -7.70
C ASN A 18 -2.62 0.72 -6.80
N ILE A 19 -1.41 1.24 -6.79
CA ILE A 19 -1.06 2.44 -6.01
C ILE A 19 -1.79 3.68 -6.53
N SER A 20 -1.86 3.87 -7.85
CA SER A 20 -2.57 5.02 -8.45
C SER A 20 -4.04 5.01 -8.10
N LYS A 21 -4.68 3.84 -8.10
CA LYS A 21 -6.09 3.71 -7.72
C LYS A 21 -6.30 4.07 -6.25
N LEU A 22 -5.42 3.62 -5.37
CA LEU A 22 -5.47 3.96 -3.96
C LEU A 22 -5.33 5.47 -3.74
N ILE A 23 -4.37 6.11 -4.42
CA ILE A 23 -4.16 7.55 -4.32
C ILE A 23 -5.41 8.30 -4.76
N SER A 24 -6.02 7.91 -5.88
CA SER A 24 -7.23 8.54 -6.40
C SER A 24 -8.37 8.47 -5.38
N ILE A 25 -8.59 7.31 -4.79
CA ILE A 25 -9.66 7.12 -3.80
C ILE A 25 -9.37 7.93 -2.54
N ARG A 26 -8.12 7.92 -2.07
CA ARG A 26 -7.72 8.69 -0.90
C ARG A 26 -7.97 10.19 -1.11
N ASN A 27 -7.66 10.70 -2.30
CA ASN A 27 -7.87 12.10 -2.64
C ASN A 27 -9.35 12.50 -2.65
N ASP A 28 -10.24 11.55 -2.91
CA ASP A 28 -11.68 11.78 -2.94
C ASP A 28 -12.34 11.65 -1.56
N LEU A 29 -11.59 11.20 -0.54
CA LEU A 29 -12.13 11.06 0.79
C LEU A 29 -12.44 12.40 1.44
N SER A 30 -13.45 12.41 2.29
CA SER A 30 -13.76 13.55 3.14
C SER A 30 -12.59 13.88 4.07
N LYS A 31 -12.41 15.16 4.37
CA LYS A 31 -11.32 15.62 5.25
C LYS A 31 -11.39 15.09 6.67
N ASP A 32 -12.55 14.62 7.10
CA ASP A 32 -12.75 14.09 8.44
C ASP A 32 -12.40 12.60 8.57
N VAL A 33 -11.98 11.96 7.46
CA VAL A 33 -11.51 10.58 7.50
C VAL A 33 -10.07 10.56 8.02
N ASP A 34 -9.83 9.77 9.05
CA ASP A 34 -8.51 9.66 9.70
C ASP A 34 -7.64 8.57 9.09
N ILE A 35 -8.25 7.46 8.68
CA ILE A 35 -7.52 6.28 8.19
C ILE A 35 -8.28 5.65 7.03
N ILE A 36 -7.53 5.24 5.99
CA ILE A 36 -8.04 4.36 4.94
C ILE A 36 -7.35 3.00 5.05
N VAL A 37 -8.12 1.94 5.05
CA VAL A 37 -7.63 0.55 5.12
C VAL A 37 -7.93 -0.15 3.81
N VAL A 38 -6.93 -0.77 3.21
CA VAL A 38 -7.07 -1.54 1.96
C VAL A 38 -6.75 -3.01 2.21
N PRO A 39 -7.18 -3.92 1.29
CA PRO A 39 -7.06 -5.35 1.51
C PRO A 39 -5.63 -5.88 1.66
N GLU A 40 -5.53 -7.11 2.19
CA GLU A 40 -4.29 -7.87 2.27
C GLU A 40 -3.65 -7.96 0.88
N LEU A 41 -2.32 -7.79 0.83
CA LEU A 41 -1.53 -7.84 -0.41
C LEU A 41 -2.03 -6.89 -1.50
N TYR A 42 -2.63 -5.77 -1.10
CA TYR A 42 -3.23 -4.83 -2.06
C TYR A 42 -2.23 -4.33 -3.10
N VAL A 43 -1.00 -4.01 -2.66
CA VAL A 43 0.00 -3.38 -3.55
C VAL A 43 0.32 -4.27 -4.76
N THR A 44 0.44 -5.56 -4.53
CA THR A 44 0.82 -6.53 -5.57
C THR A 44 -0.36 -7.28 -6.17
N GLY A 45 -1.51 -7.27 -5.48
CA GLY A 45 -2.62 -8.17 -5.80
C GLY A 45 -2.37 -9.58 -5.26
N TYR A 46 -3.41 -10.36 -5.19
CA TYR A 46 -3.36 -11.75 -4.69
C TYR A 46 -4.13 -12.65 -5.65
N PRO A 47 -3.59 -13.81 -6.03
CA PRO A 47 -2.29 -14.38 -5.67
C PRO A 47 -1.14 -13.79 -6.51
N ILE A 48 0.06 -13.68 -5.92
CA ILE A 48 1.24 -13.13 -6.61
C ILE A 48 2.18 -14.20 -7.16
N ASP A 49 1.91 -15.46 -6.86
CA ASP A 49 2.66 -16.60 -7.38
C ASP A 49 4.18 -16.40 -7.34
N ASP A 50 4.86 -16.63 -8.46
CA ASP A 50 6.32 -16.58 -8.53
C ASP A 50 6.89 -15.15 -8.55
N LEU A 51 6.07 -14.13 -8.74
CA LEU A 51 6.55 -12.75 -8.77
C LEU A 51 7.22 -12.36 -7.46
N VAL A 52 6.73 -12.88 -6.35
CA VAL A 52 7.27 -12.58 -5.02
C VAL A 52 8.71 -13.05 -4.85
N LEU A 53 9.18 -13.99 -5.68
CA LEU A 53 10.54 -14.52 -5.61
C LEU A 53 11.54 -13.65 -6.37
N ARG A 54 11.08 -12.65 -7.11
CA ARG A 54 11.96 -11.78 -7.90
C ARG A 54 12.39 -10.58 -7.09
N ASN A 55 13.70 -10.41 -6.91
CA ASN A 55 14.25 -9.29 -6.15
C ASN A 55 13.92 -7.93 -6.76
N ASP A 56 13.94 -7.81 -8.08
CA ASP A 56 13.62 -6.57 -8.77
C ASP A 56 12.15 -6.17 -8.53
N PHE A 57 11.25 -7.14 -8.49
CA PHE A 57 9.84 -6.90 -8.19
C PHE A 57 9.65 -6.39 -6.76
N LEU A 58 10.29 -7.05 -5.78
CA LEU A 58 10.20 -6.65 -4.37
C LEU A 58 10.82 -5.28 -4.13
N GLU A 59 11.91 -4.96 -4.82
CA GLU A 59 12.55 -3.65 -4.74
C GLU A 59 11.64 -2.55 -5.28
N LEU A 60 10.96 -2.82 -6.40
CA LEU A 60 9.97 -1.90 -6.94
C LEU A 60 8.82 -1.65 -5.96
N VAL A 61 8.32 -2.72 -5.34
CA VAL A 61 7.27 -2.62 -4.31
C VAL A 61 7.72 -1.72 -3.17
N GLU A 62 8.92 -1.96 -2.64
CA GLU A 62 9.47 -1.18 -1.53
C GLU A 62 9.60 0.30 -1.88
N ASN A 63 10.11 0.60 -3.08
CA ASN A 63 10.26 1.97 -3.56
C ASN A 63 8.89 2.66 -3.69
N LYS A 64 7.89 1.97 -4.19
CA LYS A 64 6.55 2.53 -4.36
C LYS A 64 5.86 2.78 -3.02
N ILE A 65 6.08 1.91 -2.04
CA ILE A 65 5.56 2.12 -0.68
C ILE A 65 6.23 3.34 -0.04
N SER A 66 7.53 3.51 -0.24
CA SER A 66 8.24 4.69 0.27
C SER A 66 7.73 5.98 -0.36
N ASP A 67 7.46 5.97 -1.67
CA ASP A 67 6.89 7.12 -2.35
C ASP A 67 5.49 7.45 -1.81
N LEU A 68 4.68 6.42 -1.61
CA LEU A 68 3.33 6.58 -1.06
C LEU A 68 3.38 7.13 0.36
N ALA A 69 4.33 6.67 1.18
CA ALA A 69 4.51 7.18 2.54
C ALA A 69 4.78 8.69 2.52
N ARG A 70 5.68 9.14 1.65
CA ARG A 70 5.98 10.58 1.53
C ARG A 70 4.73 11.39 1.17
N LEU A 71 3.86 10.83 0.35
CA LEU A 71 2.62 11.49 -0.07
C LEU A 71 1.66 11.70 1.12
N THR A 72 1.74 10.88 2.17
CA THR A 72 0.88 11.04 3.35
C THR A 72 1.23 12.25 4.20
N ASN A 73 2.29 12.99 3.87
CA ASN A 73 2.64 14.22 4.57
C ASN A 73 1.81 15.41 4.07
N ASP A 74 0.51 15.23 3.98
CA ASP A 74 -0.42 16.22 3.44
C ASP A 74 -1.57 16.57 4.39
N GLY A 75 -1.53 16.10 5.63
CA GLY A 75 -2.56 16.35 6.62
C GLY A 75 -3.85 15.55 6.42
N LYS A 76 -3.85 14.60 5.47
CA LYS A 76 -5.02 13.77 5.18
C LYS A 76 -4.87 12.38 5.80
N ALA A 77 -5.80 11.48 5.47
CA ALA A 77 -5.90 10.15 6.08
C ALA A 77 -4.58 9.34 6.03
N ALA A 78 -4.27 8.68 7.12
CA ALA A 78 -3.24 7.65 7.15
C ALA A 78 -3.68 6.46 6.29
N ILE A 79 -2.71 5.67 5.84
CA ILE A 79 -2.98 4.50 4.99
C ILE A 79 -2.52 3.25 5.73
N ILE A 80 -3.40 2.26 5.81
CA ILE A 80 -3.04 0.91 6.26
C ILE A 80 -3.18 -0.02 5.07
N LEU A 81 -2.06 -0.63 4.65
CA LEU A 81 -2.06 -1.46 3.45
C LEU A 81 -1.23 -2.73 3.62
N GLY A 82 -1.60 -3.76 2.88
CA GLY A 82 -0.89 -5.04 2.86
C GLY A 82 0.03 -5.15 1.65
N SER A 83 1.21 -5.71 1.87
CA SER A 83 2.20 -5.93 0.83
C SER A 83 3.21 -6.99 1.25
N PRO A 84 3.77 -7.74 0.31
CA PRO A 84 4.92 -8.57 0.63
C PRO A 84 6.12 -7.69 0.96
N ARG A 85 6.94 -8.14 1.87
CA ARG A 85 8.16 -7.45 2.28
C ARG A 85 9.30 -8.44 2.41
N LYS A 86 10.47 -8.06 1.90
CA LYS A 86 11.68 -8.85 2.10
C LYS A 86 12.27 -8.52 3.47
N ASP A 87 12.49 -9.57 4.29
CA ASP A 87 13.08 -9.46 5.61
C ASP A 87 14.23 -10.46 5.68
N GLU A 88 15.46 -9.97 5.53
CA GLU A 88 16.65 -10.78 5.36
C GLU A 88 16.48 -11.74 4.17
N ASP A 89 16.49 -13.06 4.40
CA ASP A 89 16.32 -14.06 3.34
C ASP A 89 14.87 -14.53 3.18
N LYS A 90 13.94 -13.93 3.95
CA LYS A 90 12.54 -14.35 3.95
C LYS A 90 11.67 -13.28 3.35
N ILE A 91 10.55 -13.73 2.77
CA ILE A 91 9.51 -12.83 2.27
C ILE A 91 8.31 -13.00 3.18
N ARG A 92 7.84 -11.87 3.72
CA ARG A 92 6.72 -11.84 4.65
C ARG A 92 5.54 -11.11 4.05
N ASN A 93 4.35 -11.60 4.37
CA ASN A 93 3.12 -10.86 4.13
C ASN A 93 2.96 -9.87 5.28
N SER A 94 3.09 -8.58 4.99
CA SER A 94 3.17 -7.54 6.01
C SER A 94 2.07 -6.50 5.86
N VAL A 95 1.79 -5.82 6.97
CA VAL A 95 0.91 -4.65 6.99
C VAL A 95 1.76 -3.43 7.25
N PHE A 96 1.57 -2.40 6.44
CA PHE A 96 2.26 -1.12 6.58
C PHE A 96 1.29 -0.05 7.03
N VAL A 97 1.76 0.80 7.92
CA VAL A 97 1.03 2.01 8.32
C VAL A 97 1.83 3.21 7.83
N LEU A 98 1.21 3.99 6.96
CA LEU A 98 1.84 5.17 6.35
C LEU A 98 1.13 6.41 6.86
N ASP A 99 1.86 7.28 7.54
CA ASP A 99 1.28 8.49 8.10
C ASP A 99 2.33 9.59 8.23
N GLN A 100 1.93 10.81 7.98
CA GLN A 100 2.76 12.01 8.15
C GLN A 100 4.12 11.89 7.46
N GLY A 101 4.14 11.27 6.30
CA GLY A 101 5.35 11.10 5.50
C GLY A 101 6.24 9.94 5.92
N LYS A 102 5.79 9.11 6.85
CA LYS A 102 6.60 8.03 7.43
C LYS A 102 5.93 6.67 7.32
N ILE A 103 6.76 5.64 7.32
CA ILE A 103 6.34 4.25 7.51
C ILE A 103 6.51 3.96 9.00
N LEU A 104 5.41 3.63 9.64
CA LEU A 104 5.41 3.37 11.08
C LEU A 104 5.60 1.89 11.39
#